data_96fed8718d534be06db3261797fc2e2d
#
_entry.id   96fed8718d534be06db3261797fc2e2d
#
_cell.length_a   1.000
_cell.length_b   1.000
_cell.length_c   1.000
_cell.angle_alpha   90.00
_cell.angle_beta   90.00
_cell.angle_gamma   90.00
#
_symmetry.space_group_name_H-M   'P 1'
#
loop_
_entity.id
_entity.type
_entity.pdbx_description
1 polymer ?
#
loop_
_entity_poly.entity_id
_entity_poly.type
_entity_poly.pdbx_seq_one_letter_code
_entity_poly.pdbx_strand_id
1 'polypeptide(L)'
;MKMKYLYMSFLLALVYSCSDSGDNSDYSEMLKKDFNQEIKWDVDSLALMRASWEKTDLGNGAAVCTAQASMWGTTQSVSYVVYPTTMFSTRVAVCDTPAKTSMIAKDKKALFAINGSYSISGNPSTFTMVDKVVKVASTIESASKVNGVIAIDAEGSVDVKSCTFSDYTDVEDEYESALASGPMLLMEGKVCSFPQDAIYTQRMARSVIGITAQGKMMLLTIDGAITGNADGATLEEAAFIAKTLGMKNAVCLADGSSSTLWTSGKGVVNHPVGNGQYDHEGEGTVSTVIYVAASSLFDGGDGTVDNPYLISNRNHMRNMMSVVELDKTYYFEMTNDVDMTGIDWKPLNTGEPVDRFDIKIHFDGKGHTIRNLHCEISSRYASFFGVMNGSCRNVRFENAEVIGYGSSCTGIVAGYLGTNALECLI
;
A
#
# COMPACT_ATOMS: atom_id res chain seq x y z
N MET A 1 -16.56 37.99 -10.71
CA MET A 1 -16.30 37.53 -9.34
C MET A 1 -17.47 36.76 -8.71
N LYS A 2 -18.73 37.03 -9.04
CA LYS A 2 -19.93 36.33 -8.50
C LYS A 2 -20.15 34.89 -9.07
N MET A 3 -19.64 34.60 -10.25
CA MET A 3 -19.85 33.28 -10.90
C MET A 3 -18.93 32.16 -10.35
N LYS A 4 -17.74 32.49 -9.84
CA LYS A 4 -16.82 31.51 -9.21
C LYS A 4 -17.39 30.93 -7.88
N TYR A 5 -18.10 31.74 -7.10
CA TYR A 5 -18.69 31.29 -5.84
C TYR A 5 -19.96 30.41 -6.03
N LEU A 6 -20.67 30.59 -7.14
CA LEU A 6 -21.84 29.76 -7.46
C LEU A 6 -21.45 28.33 -7.87
N TYR A 7 -20.34 28.18 -8.60
CA TYR A 7 -19.81 26.87 -8.96
C TYR A 7 -19.27 26.10 -7.72
N MET A 8 -18.62 26.81 -6.80
CA MET A 8 -18.10 26.22 -5.57
C MET A 8 -19.20 25.72 -4.63
N SER A 9 -20.31 26.48 -4.51
CA SER A 9 -21.45 26.03 -3.70
C SER A 9 -22.24 24.90 -4.34
N PHE A 10 -22.26 24.77 -5.66
CA PHE A 10 -22.90 23.65 -6.36
C PHE A 10 -22.10 22.34 -6.25
N LEU A 11 -20.76 22.43 -6.24
CA LEU A 11 -19.89 21.26 -6.02
C LEU A 11 -19.99 20.75 -4.57
N LEU A 12 -20.05 21.65 -3.59
CA LEU A 12 -20.23 21.28 -2.17
C LEU A 12 -21.59 20.61 -1.93
N ALA A 13 -22.64 21.08 -2.62
CA ALA A 13 -23.98 20.50 -2.50
C ALA A 13 -24.07 19.09 -3.11
N LEU A 14 -23.30 18.81 -4.18
CA LEU A 14 -23.24 17.48 -4.80
C LEU A 14 -22.51 16.45 -3.92
N VAL A 15 -21.49 16.87 -3.15
CA VAL A 15 -20.80 16.00 -2.19
C VAL A 15 -21.72 15.65 -1.00
N TYR A 16 -22.58 16.58 -0.59
CA TYR A 16 -23.52 16.36 0.52
C TYR A 16 -24.78 15.55 0.14
N SER A 17 -25.16 15.50 -1.14
CA SER A 17 -26.36 14.75 -1.57
C SER A 17 -26.09 13.26 -1.82
N CYS A 18 -24.84 12.80 -1.75
CA CYS A 18 -24.47 11.39 -1.88
C CYS A 18 -24.21 10.69 -0.53
N SER A 19 -24.68 11.27 0.57
CA SER A 19 -24.41 10.79 1.93
C SER A 19 -25.46 9.84 2.47
N ASP A 20 -25.94 8.90 1.66
CA ASP A 20 -26.73 7.80 2.21
C ASP A 20 -26.30 6.46 1.59
N SER A 21 -25.65 5.68 2.42
CA SER A 21 -25.19 4.30 2.31
C SER A 21 -23.70 4.09 2.04
N GLY A 22 -22.90 3.89 3.11
CA GLY A 22 -21.59 3.24 3.10
C GLY A 22 -20.43 4.20 2.86
N ASP A 23 -19.67 4.38 3.88
CA ASP A 23 -18.33 4.98 4.04
C ASP A 23 -17.64 5.51 2.76
N ASN A 24 -18.03 6.71 2.32
CA ASN A 24 -17.38 7.50 1.29
C ASN A 24 -16.26 8.41 1.86
N SER A 25 -15.81 8.17 3.09
CA SER A 25 -14.84 9.02 3.79
C SER A 25 -13.50 9.12 3.04
N ASP A 26 -13.00 8.03 2.46
CA ASP A 26 -11.75 7.99 1.70
C ASP A 26 -11.81 8.87 0.43
N TYR A 27 -12.94 8.86 -0.30
CA TYR A 27 -13.11 9.70 -1.48
C TYR A 27 -13.28 11.18 -1.15
N SER A 28 -13.99 11.48 -0.05
CA SER A 28 -14.18 12.86 0.36
C SER A 28 -12.90 13.49 0.92
N GLU A 29 -12.05 12.71 1.58
CA GLU A 29 -10.72 13.18 2.05
C GLU A 29 -9.73 13.34 0.89
N MET A 30 -9.73 12.43 -0.08
CA MET A 30 -8.95 12.55 -1.30
C MET A 30 -9.33 13.83 -2.06
N LEU A 31 -10.64 14.09 -2.22
CA LEU A 31 -11.14 15.32 -2.82
C LEU A 31 -10.75 16.58 -2.03
N LYS A 32 -10.72 16.54 -0.70
CA LYS A 32 -10.33 17.70 0.13
C LYS A 32 -8.84 18.02 0.08
N LYS A 33 -7.95 17.02 0.00
CA LYS A 33 -6.50 17.24 -0.08
C LYS A 33 -6.05 17.79 -1.43
N ASP A 34 -6.70 17.39 -2.51
CA ASP A 34 -6.35 17.82 -3.86
C ASP A 34 -6.92 19.20 -4.26
N PHE A 35 -7.81 19.78 -3.45
CA PHE A 35 -8.38 21.11 -3.71
C PHE A 35 -7.36 22.25 -3.73
N ASN A 36 -6.16 22.05 -3.22
CA ASN A 36 -5.08 23.06 -3.26
C ASN A 36 -4.22 23.00 -4.55
N GLN A 37 -4.43 22.02 -5.42
CA GLN A 37 -3.90 22.00 -6.77
C GLN A 37 -5.03 22.28 -7.75
N GLU A 38 -4.83 23.13 -8.75
CA GLU A 38 -5.79 23.37 -9.84
C GLU A 38 -5.99 22.07 -10.64
N ILE A 39 -6.82 21.14 -10.12
CA ILE A 39 -7.24 19.97 -10.87
C ILE A 39 -8.27 20.45 -11.89
N LYS A 40 -7.90 20.43 -13.16
CA LYS A 40 -8.86 20.43 -14.25
C LYS A 40 -9.58 19.07 -14.20
N TRP A 41 -10.72 19.05 -13.56
CA TRP A 41 -11.64 17.92 -13.68
C TRP A 41 -12.13 17.88 -15.12
N ASP A 42 -11.61 16.94 -15.89
CA ASP A 42 -12.15 16.67 -17.22
C ASP A 42 -13.33 15.69 -17.15
N VAL A 43 -13.99 15.50 -18.29
CA VAL A 43 -15.19 14.67 -18.38
C VAL A 43 -14.86 13.20 -18.04
N ASP A 44 -13.67 12.72 -18.38
CA ASP A 44 -13.28 11.33 -18.22
C ASP A 44 -12.95 10.99 -16.76
N SER A 45 -12.30 11.89 -16.02
CA SER A 45 -12.09 11.68 -14.58
C SER A 45 -13.41 11.64 -13.83
N LEU A 46 -14.36 12.52 -14.19
CA LEU A 46 -15.69 12.51 -13.61
C LEU A 46 -16.48 11.23 -13.97
N ALA A 47 -16.33 10.73 -15.20
CA ALA A 47 -16.94 9.48 -15.63
C ALA A 47 -16.44 8.29 -14.80
N LEU A 48 -15.14 8.20 -14.57
CA LEU A 48 -14.54 7.16 -13.71
C LEU A 48 -15.01 7.27 -12.27
N MET A 49 -14.97 8.46 -11.68
CA MET A 49 -15.35 8.68 -10.29
C MET A 49 -16.84 8.42 -10.02
N ARG A 50 -17.71 8.68 -11.00
CA ARG A 50 -19.17 8.48 -10.91
C ARG A 50 -19.63 7.13 -11.45
N ALA A 51 -18.70 6.29 -11.90
CA ALA A 51 -19.03 4.94 -12.34
C ALA A 51 -19.75 4.17 -11.20
N SER A 52 -20.56 3.21 -11.57
CA SER A 52 -21.24 2.33 -10.61
C SER A 52 -20.24 1.32 -10.05
N TRP A 53 -19.46 1.73 -9.05
CA TRP A 53 -18.48 0.89 -8.42
C TRP A 53 -19.14 -0.20 -7.56
N GLU A 54 -18.89 -1.46 -7.90
CA GLU A 54 -19.13 -2.58 -7.00
C GLU A 54 -17.96 -2.70 -6.04
N LYS A 55 -18.17 -2.36 -4.78
CA LYS A 55 -17.17 -2.43 -3.72
C LYS A 55 -17.47 -3.59 -2.78
N THR A 56 -16.48 -4.42 -2.51
CA THR A 56 -16.53 -5.48 -1.50
C THR A 56 -15.44 -5.24 -0.48
N ASP A 57 -15.82 -5.14 0.79
CA ASP A 57 -14.90 -5.09 1.92
C ASP A 57 -14.23 -6.47 2.08
N LEU A 58 -12.90 -6.47 2.18
CA LEU A 58 -12.08 -7.67 2.36
C LEU A 58 -11.53 -7.80 3.78
N GLY A 59 -11.94 -6.89 4.68
CA GLY A 59 -11.48 -6.81 6.06
C GLY A 59 -10.15 -6.05 6.21
N ASN A 60 -9.86 -5.66 7.44
CA ASN A 60 -8.60 -4.98 7.81
C ASN A 60 -8.26 -3.75 6.96
N GLY A 61 -9.28 -3.03 6.47
CA GLY A 61 -9.10 -1.85 5.64
C GLY A 61 -8.75 -2.11 4.18
N ALA A 62 -8.83 -3.39 3.73
CA ALA A 62 -8.70 -3.75 2.32
C ALA A 62 -10.07 -3.80 1.64
N ALA A 63 -10.11 -3.44 0.37
CA ALA A 63 -11.30 -3.53 -0.45
C ALA A 63 -10.97 -3.89 -1.89
N VAL A 64 -11.88 -4.60 -2.54
CA VAL A 64 -11.88 -4.81 -3.99
C VAL A 64 -13.01 -4.00 -4.61
N CYS A 65 -12.70 -3.30 -5.70
CA CYS A 65 -13.63 -2.46 -6.43
C CYS A 65 -13.59 -2.78 -7.93
N THR A 66 -14.75 -2.86 -8.55
CA THR A 66 -14.90 -3.10 -10.00
C THR A 66 -15.92 -2.14 -10.58
N ALA A 67 -15.66 -1.60 -11.76
CA ALA A 67 -16.61 -0.77 -12.48
C ALA A 67 -16.37 -0.77 -14.00
N GLN A 68 -17.40 -0.47 -14.75
CA GLN A 68 -17.27 -0.02 -16.13
C GLN A 68 -17.53 1.50 -16.21
N ALA A 69 -16.73 2.19 -17.02
CA ALA A 69 -16.87 3.61 -17.27
C ALA A 69 -16.73 3.92 -18.76
N SER A 70 -17.52 4.86 -19.26
CA SER A 70 -17.37 5.37 -20.63
C SER A 70 -16.41 6.54 -20.61
N MET A 71 -15.21 6.34 -21.15
CA MET A 71 -14.11 7.30 -21.18
C MET A 71 -13.50 7.32 -22.58
N TRP A 72 -13.10 8.51 -23.04
CA TRP A 72 -12.48 8.71 -24.37
C TRP A 72 -13.30 8.10 -25.52
N GLY A 73 -14.63 8.03 -25.39
CA GLY A 73 -15.52 7.41 -26.37
C GLY A 73 -15.43 5.88 -26.44
N THR A 74 -14.87 5.23 -25.42
CA THR A 74 -14.68 3.79 -25.31
C THR A 74 -15.23 3.27 -23.98
N THR A 75 -15.40 1.96 -23.87
CA THR A 75 -15.78 1.30 -22.63
C THR A 75 -14.53 0.83 -21.90
N GLN A 76 -14.32 1.31 -20.69
CA GLN A 76 -13.24 0.89 -19.80
C GLN A 76 -13.81 0.01 -18.69
N SER A 77 -13.23 -1.17 -18.50
CA SER A 77 -13.52 -2.07 -17.40
C SER A 77 -12.32 -2.03 -16.44
N VAL A 78 -12.55 -1.57 -15.21
CA VAL A 78 -11.51 -1.27 -14.23
C VAL A 78 -11.76 -2.06 -12.97
N SER A 79 -10.75 -2.78 -12.50
CA SER A 79 -10.79 -3.55 -11.25
C SER A 79 -9.56 -3.23 -10.41
N TYR A 80 -9.73 -2.98 -9.11
CA TYR A 80 -8.58 -2.80 -8.23
C TYR A 80 -8.81 -3.37 -6.84
N VAL A 81 -7.71 -3.74 -6.18
CA VAL A 81 -7.63 -4.04 -4.75
C VAL A 81 -6.77 -2.96 -4.10
N VAL A 82 -7.28 -2.33 -3.06
CA VAL A 82 -6.55 -1.38 -2.22
C VAL A 82 -6.40 -1.93 -0.80
N TYR A 83 -5.21 -1.80 -0.19
CA TYR A 83 -4.94 -2.35 1.13
C TYR A 83 -3.86 -1.57 1.89
N PRO A 84 -3.94 -1.47 3.23
CA PRO A 84 -2.89 -0.88 4.06
C PRO A 84 -1.71 -1.84 4.23
N THR A 85 -0.48 -1.35 4.12
CA THR A 85 0.75 -2.15 4.29
C THR A 85 0.98 -2.62 5.73
N THR A 86 0.31 -2.01 6.69
CA THR A 86 0.39 -2.41 8.11
C THR A 86 -0.30 -3.73 8.43
N MET A 87 -1.32 -4.10 7.64
CA MET A 87 -2.15 -5.29 7.86
C MET A 87 -1.89 -6.38 6.83
N PHE A 88 -1.16 -6.07 5.77
CA PHE A 88 -0.90 -6.95 4.64
C PHE A 88 0.55 -6.86 4.19
N SER A 89 1.14 -8.02 3.90
CA SER A 89 2.51 -8.15 3.39
C SER A 89 2.48 -8.40 1.89
N THR A 90 3.07 -7.49 1.13
CA THR A 90 3.31 -7.66 -0.31
C THR A 90 4.54 -8.53 -0.52
N ARG A 91 4.46 -9.47 -1.45
CA ARG A 91 5.54 -10.43 -1.75
C ARG A 91 5.65 -10.67 -3.25
N VAL A 92 6.83 -11.13 -3.67
CA VAL A 92 7.11 -11.50 -5.07
C VAL A 92 7.28 -13.02 -5.14
N ALA A 93 6.71 -13.63 -6.17
CA ALA A 93 6.94 -15.03 -6.51
C ALA A 93 7.52 -15.15 -7.92
N VAL A 94 8.49 -16.03 -8.06
CA VAL A 94 9.03 -16.51 -9.34
C VAL A 94 8.63 -17.96 -9.51
N CYS A 95 8.19 -18.32 -10.70
CA CYS A 95 7.72 -19.67 -11.03
C CYS A 95 8.72 -20.37 -11.95
N ASP A 96 9.11 -21.58 -11.62
CA ASP A 96 9.97 -22.42 -12.47
C ASP A 96 9.28 -22.81 -13.79
N THR A 97 7.96 -22.93 -13.73
CA THR A 97 7.11 -23.18 -14.89
C THR A 97 5.98 -22.14 -14.92
N PRO A 98 5.76 -21.46 -16.05
CA PRO A 98 4.68 -20.50 -16.18
C PRO A 98 3.32 -21.09 -15.81
N ALA A 99 2.56 -20.38 -15.00
CA ALA A 99 1.25 -20.80 -14.54
C ALA A 99 0.27 -19.60 -14.50
N LYS A 100 -1.03 -19.86 -14.35
CA LYS A 100 -2.02 -18.81 -14.14
C LYS A 100 -1.78 -18.09 -12.82
N THR A 101 -2.00 -16.77 -12.78
CA THR A 101 -1.90 -15.97 -11.55
C THR A 101 -2.74 -16.55 -10.42
N SER A 102 -3.97 -17.00 -10.73
CA SER A 102 -4.87 -17.64 -9.75
C SER A 102 -4.32 -18.94 -9.16
N MET A 103 -3.58 -19.73 -9.94
CA MET A 103 -2.97 -20.97 -9.46
C MET A 103 -1.81 -20.68 -8.50
N ILE A 104 -0.94 -19.74 -8.88
CA ILE A 104 0.20 -19.31 -8.06
C ILE A 104 -0.30 -18.69 -6.75
N ALA A 105 -1.34 -17.83 -6.84
CA ALA A 105 -1.95 -17.21 -5.67
C ALA A 105 -2.48 -18.25 -4.66
N LYS A 106 -3.14 -19.30 -5.16
CA LYS A 106 -3.63 -20.40 -4.30
C LYS A 106 -2.48 -21.19 -3.67
N ASP A 107 -1.44 -21.51 -4.45
CA ASP A 107 -0.23 -22.18 -3.93
C ASP A 107 0.42 -21.38 -2.80
N LYS A 108 0.56 -20.06 -3.00
CA LYS A 108 1.12 -19.13 -2.01
C LYS A 108 0.17 -18.79 -0.86
N LYS A 109 -1.06 -19.34 -0.84
CA LYS A 109 -2.11 -18.99 0.13
C LYS A 109 -2.33 -17.49 0.23
N ALA A 110 -2.26 -16.82 -0.91
CA ALA A 110 -2.43 -15.38 -1.00
C ALA A 110 -3.85 -14.95 -0.62
N LEU A 111 -3.99 -13.71 -0.15
CA LEU A 111 -5.29 -13.04 -0.01
C LEU A 111 -5.64 -12.29 -1.30
N PHE A 112 -4.65 -11.66 -1.91
CA PHE A 112 -4.77 -10.95 -3.19
C PHE A 112 -3.55 -11.29 -4.05
N ALA A 113 -3.71 -11.21 -5.37
CA ALA A 113 -2.59 -11.35 -6.30
C ALA A 113 -2.86 -10.62 -7.60
N ILE A 114 -1.78 -10.17 -8.23
CA ILE A 114 -1.76 -9.63 -9.58
C ILE A 114 -0.58 -10.27 -10.33
N ASN A 115 -0.68 -10.43 -11.64
CA ASN A 115 0.45 -10.87 -12.43
C ASN A 115 1.69 -10.00 -12.21
N GLY A 116 2.86 -10.55 -12.39
CA GLY A 116 4.13 -9.84 -12.25
C GLY A 116 4.58 -9.15 -13.53
N SER A 117 5.89 -9.10 -13.72
CA SER A 117 6.55 -8.40 -14.82
C SER A 117 6.71 -9.28 -16.07
N TYR A 118 7.46 -8.77 -17.02
CA TYR A 118 7.62 -9.36 -18.37
C TYR A 118 8.32 -10.70 -18.37
N SER A 119 7.93 -11.55 -19.32
CA SER A 119 8.59 -12.82 -19.64
C SER A 119 8.90 -12.91 -21.13
N ILE A 120 9.95 -13.64 -21.49
CA ILE A 120 10.31 -13.97 -22.84
C ILE A 120 10.29 -15.49 -22.98
N SER A 121 9.45 -16.00 -23.89
CA SER A 121 9.27 -17.44 -24.08
C SER A 121 8.96 -18.21 -22.80
N GLY A 122 8.15 -17.59 -21.94
CA GLY A 122 7.74 -18.17 -20.64
C GLY A 122 8.77 -18.05 -19.52
N ASN A 123 9.96 -17.49 -19.76
CA ASN A 123 10.96 -17.25 -18.72
C ASN A 123 10.87 -15.80 -18.24
N PRO A 124 10.98 -15.53 -16.92
CA PRO A 124 11.02 -14.18 -16.41
C PRO A 124 12.23 -13.43 -16.98
N SER A 125 12.04 -12.18 -17.37
CA SER A 125 13.02 -11.41 -18.13
C SER A 125 13.44 -10.09 -17.47
N THR A 126 12.85 -9.75 -16.36
CA THR A 126 13.16 -8.53 -15.58
C THR A 126 13.85 -8.89 -14.28
N PHE A 127 14.67 -7.98 -13.78
CA PHE A 127 15.33 -8.18 -12.48
C PHE A 127 14.30 -8.55 -11.41
N THR A 128 14.58 -9.66 -10.74
CA THR A 128 13.74 -10.18 -9.67
C THR A 128 14.58 -10.74 -8.55
N MET A 129 14.43 -10.21 -7.36
CA MET A 129 15.08 -10.65 -6.13
C MET A 129 14.02 -11.07 -5.13
N VAL A 130 14.23 -12.17 -4.43
CA VAL A 130 13.37 -12.70 -3.38
C VAL A 130 14.23 -13.14 -2.21
N ASP A 131 13.96 -12.61 -1.03
CA ASP A 131 14.66 -12.91 0.22
C ASP A 131 16.20 -12.77 0.05
N LYS A 132 16.64 -11.60 -0.42
CA LYS A 132 18.06 -11.29 -0.73
C LYS A 132 18.70 -12.18 -1.79
N VAL A 133 17.94 -13.01 -2.49
CA VAL A 133 18.48 -13.86 -3.55
C VAL A 133 17.99 -13.37 -4.91
N VAL A 134 18.91 -12.92 -5.76
CA VAL A 134 18.60 -12.60 -7.16
C VAL A 134 18.19 -13.88 -7.88
N LYS A 135 16.90 -14.00 -8.17
CA LYS A 135 16.32 -15.13 -8.90
C LYS A 135 16.46 -14.96 -10.40
N VAL A 136 16.37 -13.72 -10.86
CA VAL A 136 16.46 -13.36 -12.27
C VAL A 136 17.30 -12.11 -12.42
N ALA A 137 18.40 -12.19 -13.13
CA ALA A 137 19.08 -11.03 -13.68
C ALA A 137 18.27 -10.52 -14.88
N SER A 138 18.18 -9.20 -15.06
CA SER A 138 17.41 -8.64 -16.18
C SER A 138 18.03 -9.01 -17.51
N THR A 139 17.20 -9.41 -18.48
CA THR A 139 17.55 -9.50 -19.91
C THR A 139 17.03 -8.32 -20.70
N ILE A 140 16.32 -7.39 -20.07
CA ILE A 140 15.76 -6.17 -20.66
C ILE A 140 16.54 -4.97 -20.11
N GLU A 141 17.38 -4.37 -20.93
CA GLU A 141 18.19 -3.20 -20.57
C GLU A 141 17.53 -1.86 -21.01
N SER A 142 16.43 -1.93 -21.75
CA SER A 142 15.75 -0.73 -22.26
C SER A 142 15.07 0.05 -21.13
N ALA A 143 15.66 1.18 -20.75
CA ALA A 143 15.12 2.11 -19.77
C ALA A 143 13.77 2.73 -20.18
N SER A 144 13.40 2.72 -21.43
CA SER A 144 12.06 3.14 -21.85
C SER A 144 10.99 2.08 -21.55
N LYS A 145 11.38 0.82 -21.42
CA LYS A 145 10.48 -0.31 -21.23
C LYS A 145 10.44 -0.79 -19.78
N VAL A 146 11.59 -0.86 -19.10
CA VAL A 146 11.72 -1.27 -17.70
C VAL A 146 12.50 -0.17 -16.97
N ASN A 147 11.79 0.70 -16.25
CA ASN A 147 12.36 1.84 -15.56
C ASN A 147 11.74 2.09 -14.19
N GLY A 148 11.12 1.06 -13.63
CA GLY A 148 10.56 1.09 -12.30
C GLY A 148 10.83 -0.20 -11.54
N VAL A 149 10.73 -0.14 -10.23
CA VAL A 149 10.85 -1.28 -9.34
C VAL A 149 9.79 -1.22 -8.25
N ILE A 150 9.26 -2.38 -7.94
CA ILE A 150 8.54 -2.66 -6.71
C ILE A 150 9.57 -3.28 -5.77
N ALA A 151 9.99 -2.56 -4.74
CA ALA A 151 11.02 -2.96 -3.81
C ALA A 151 10.43 -3.10 -2.40
N ILE A 152 10.81 -4.15 -1.71
CA ILE A 152 10.29 -4.53 -0.40
C ILE A 152 11.47 -4.61 0.56
N ASP A 153 11.47 -3.81 1.61
CA ASP A 153 12.51 -3.82 2.62
C ASP A 153 12.37 -4.98 3.61
N ALA A 154 13.35 -5.13 4.51
CA ALA A 154 13.36 -6.19 5.52
C ALA A 154 12.15 -6.11 6.49
N GLU A 155 11.58 -4.93 6.65
CA GLU A 155 10.41 -4.67 7.48
C GLU A 155 9.08 -4.90 6.74
N GLY A 156 9.13 -5.22 5.43
CA GLY A 156 7.97 -5.45 4.59
C GLY A 156 7.29 -4.16 4.08
N SER A 157 7.95 -3.00 4.21
CA SER A 157 7.51 -1.77 3.56
C SER A 157 7.75 -1.87 2.06
N VAL A 158 6.89 -1.26 1.28
CA VAL A 158 6.93 -1.34 -0.18
C VAL A 158 7.18 0.02 -0.79
N ASP A 159 8.23 0.11 -1.60
CA ASP A 159 8.51 1.25 -2.45
C ASP A 159 8.15 0.95 -3.91
N VAL A 160 7.55 1.94 -4.57
CA VAL A 160 7.36 1.95 -6.03
C VAL A 160 8.10 3.17 -6.54
N LYS A 161 9.29 2.94 -7.11
CA LYS A 161 10.22 4.00 -7.49
C LYS A 161 10.82 3.79 -8.87
N SER A 162 11.38 4.87 -9.43
CA SER A 162 12.16 4.79 -10.67
C SER A 162 13.42 3.95 -10.41
N CYS A 163 13.70 3.04 -11.32
CA CYS A 163 14.87 2.16 -11.25
C CYS A 163 15.15 1.63 -12.65
N THR A 164 16.38 1.74 -13.08
CA THR A 164 16.84 1.22 -14.38
C THR A 164 17.88 0.11 -14.17
N PHE A 165 18.31 -0.50 -15.26
CA PHE A 165 19.31 -1.59 -15.21
C PHE A 165 20.58 -1.22 -14.42
N SER A 166 21.02 0.04 -14.46
CA SER A 166 22.19 0.52 -13.73
C SER A 166 22.03 0.58 -12.21
N ASP A 167 20.79 0.56 -11.72
CA ASP A 167 20.46 0.82 -10.31
C ASP A 167 20.22 -0.49 -9.52
N TYR A 168 20.29 -1.66 -10.16
CA TYR A 168 19.92 -2.92 -9.51
C TYR A 168 20.86 -3.32 -8.37
N THR A 169 22.14 -2.95 -8.43
CA THR A 169 23.08 -3.19 -7.33
C THR A 169 22.65 -2.46 -6.06
N ASP A 170 22.21 -1.20 -6.19
CA ASP A 170 21.72 -0.43 -5.05
C ASP A 170 20.42 -1.06 -4.46
N VAL A 171 19.56 -1.61 -5.34
CA VAL A 171 18.36 -2.34 -4.91
C VAL A 171 18.71 -3.64 -4.18
N GLU A 172 19.73 -4.37 -4.62
CA GLU A 172 20.21 -5.59 -3.95
C GLU A 172 20.74 -5.28 -2.54
N ASP A 173 21.43 -4.18 -2.39
CA ASP A 173 21.98 -3.76 -1.09
C ASP A 173 20.90 -3.29 -0.13
N GLU A 174 19.92 -2.51 -0.62
CA GLU A 174 18.94 -1.80 0.19
C GLU A 174 17.70 -2.66 0.56
N TYR A 175 17.22 -3.54 -0.34
CA TYR A 175 15.93 -4.21 -0.19
C TYR A 175 16.06 -5.73 0.01
N GLU A 176 15.05 -6.33 0.62
CA GLU A 176 14.93 -7.77 0.83
C GLU A 176 14.41 -8.51 -0.42
N SER A 177 13.43 -7.91 -1.09
CA SER A 177 12.85 -8.44 -2.32
C SER A 177 12.54 -7.32 -3.30
N ALA A 178 12.62 -7.61 -4.59
CA ALA A 178 12.33 -6.63 -5.63
C ALA A 178 11.83 -7.27 -6.92
N LEU A 179 10.99 -6.53 -7.66
CA LEU A 179 10.55 -6.87 -9.01
C LEU A 179 10.66 -5.63 -9.89
N ALA A 180 11.60 -5.62 -10.82
CA ALA A 180 11.67 -4.56 -11.83
C ALA A 180 10.58 -4.73 -12.88
N SER A 181 9.96 -3.62 -13.27
CA SER A 181 8.91 -3.60 -14.29
C SER A 181 8.83 -2.21 -14.94
N GLY A 182 7.82 -1.98 -15.76
CA GLY A 182 7.68 -0.68 -16.40
C GLY A 182 6.71 -0.63 -17.58
N PRO A 183 6.57 0.57 -18.13
CA PRO A 183 7.19 1.79 -17.64
C PRO A 183 6.54 2.32 -16.36
N MET A 184 7.26 3.23 -15.66
CA MET A 184 6.66 4.05 -14.61
C MET A 184 5.55 4.90 -15.20
N LEU A 185 4.38 4.88 -14.58
CA LEU A 185 3.20 5.65 -14.99
C LEU A 185 3.10 6.98 -14.23
N LEU A 186 3.36 6.93 -12.93
CA LEU A 186 3.27 8.07 -12.03
C LEU A 186 4.52 8.15 -11.14
N MET A 187 5.02 9.37 -10.95
CA MET A 187 6.05 9.70 -9.98
C MET A 187 5.62 10.95 -9.21
N GLU A 188 5.51 10.84 -7.90
CA GLU A 188 5.07 11.93 -7.01
C GLU A 188 3.78 12.61 -7.49
N GLY A 189 2.80 11.81 -7.95
CA GLY A 189 1.52 12.27 -8.48
C GLY A 189 1.55 12.90 -9.87
N LYS A 190 2.71 12.91 -10.53
CA LYS A 190 2.88 13.42 -11.90
C LYS A 190 2.90 12.27 -12.89
N VAL A 191 2.16 12.42 -13.99
CA VAL A 191 2.19 11.47 -15.09
C VAL A 191 3.57 11.53 -15.77
N CYS A 192 4.16 10.35 -15.97
CA CYS A 192 5.41 10.21 -16.72
C CYS A 192 5.18 10.44 -18.22
N SER A 193 6.24 10.77 -18.95
CA SER A 193 6.19 10.86 -20.41
C SER A 193 6.46 9.49 -21.04
N PHE A 194 5.73 9.17 -22.11
CA PHE A 194 5.86 7.91 -22.82
C PHE A 194 6.33 8.15 -24.28
N PRO A 195 7.17 7.25 -24.84
CA PRO A 195 7.46 7.24 -26.27
C PRO A 195 6.17 7.05 -27.09
N GLN A 196 6.20 7.51 -28.35
CA GLN A 196 5.06 7.43 -29.27
C GLN A 196 5.02 6.09 -30.07
N ASP A 197 5.72 5.07 -29.59
CA ASP A 197 5.71 3.75 -30.21
C ASP A 197 4.39 3.01 -29.96
N ALA A 198 4.03 2.10 -30.85
CA ALA A 198 2.75 1.38 -30.81
C ALA A 198 2.50 0.67 -29.46
N ILE A 199 3.53 0.13 -28.81
CA ILE A 199 3.39 -0.54 -27.51
C ILE A 199 2.88 0.39 -26.40
N TYR A 200 3.14 1.70 -26.50
CA TYR A 200 2.70 2.70 -25.53
C TYR A 200 1.35 3.32 -25.90
N THR A 201 1.07 3.46 -27.19
CA THR A 201 -0.12 4.13 -27.74
C THR A 201 -1.27 3.19 -28.08
N GLN A 202 -1.00 1.88 -28.23
CA GLN A 202 -2.04 0.90 -28.48
C GLN A 202 -2.84 0.60 -27.21
N ARG A 203 -4.17 0.54 -27.32
CA ARG A 203 -5.05 0.07 -26.24
C ARG A 203 -4.95 -1.43 -26.08
N MET A 204 -4.74 -1.87 -24.85
CA MET A 204 -4.71 -3.28 -24.45
C MET A 204 -5.06 -3.41 -22.96
N ALA A 205 -5.22 -4.63 -22.47
CA ALA A 205 -5.33 -4.87 -21.04
C ALA A 205 -4.06 -4.43 -20.34
N ARG A 206 -4.19 -3.77 -19.19
CA ARG A 206 -3.06 -3.26 -18.39
C ARG A 206 -3.16 -3.74 -16.95
N SER A 207 -2.01 -4.07 -16.40
CA SER A 207 -1.83 -4.31 -14.97
C SER A 207 -0.90 -3.25 -14.39
N VAL A 208 -1.27 -2.71 -13.24
CA VAL A 208 -0.55 -1.63 -12.57
C VAL A 208 -0.46 -1.92 -11.09
N ILE A 209 0.67 -1.65 -10.50
CA ILE A 209 0.83 -1.58 -9.05
C ILE A 209 1.31 -0.20 -8.65
N GLY A 210 0.82 0.30 -7.53
CA GLY A 210 1.22 1.62 -7.05
C GLY A 210 0.93 1.82 -5.57
N ILE A 211 1.45 2.93 -5.07
CA ILE A 211 1.19 3.42 -3.73
C ILE A 211 0.34 4.69 -3.81
N THR A 212 -0.69 4.79 -2.99
CA THR A 212 -1.55 5.97 -2.91
C THR A 212 -0.89 7.09 -2.10
N ALA A 213 -1.42 8.29 -2.21
CA ALA A 213 -0.98 9.43 -1.40
C ALA A 213 -1.13 9.19 0.13
N GLN A 214 -2.01 8.26 0.53
CA GLN A 214 -2.22 7.86 1.93
C GLN A 214 -1.34 6.67 2.36
N GLY A 215 -0.40 6.22 1.51
CA GLY A 215 0.51 5.12 1.80
C GLY A 215 -0.12 3.71 1.70
N LYS A 216 -1.33 3.59 1.12
CA LYS A 216 -1.93 2.29 0.83
C LYS A 216 -1.40 1.75 -0.50
N MET A 217 -1.21 0.45 -0.59
CA MET A 217 -0.93 -0.22 -1.86
C MET A 217 -2.20 -0.40 -2.67
N MET A 218 -2.07 -0.35 -4.00
CA MET A 218 -3.16 -0.63 -4.92
C MET A 218 -2.67 -1.51 -6.07
N LEU A 219 -3.38 -2.62 -6.30
CA LEU A 219 -3.25 -3.51 -7.45
C LEU A 219 -4.40 -3.18 -8.40
N LEU A 220 -4.10 -2.79 -9.62
CA LEU A 220 -5.09 -2.29 -10.60
C LEU A 220 -4.98 -3.07 -11.90
N THR A 221 -6.11 -3.48 -12.44
CA THR A 221 -6.24 -3.98 -13.82
C THR A 221 -7.24 -3.13 -14.60
N ILE A 222 -6.92 -2.90 -15.88
CA ILE A 222 -7.79 -2.30 -16.86
C ILE A 222 -7.93 -3.37 -17.96
N ASP A 223 -9.14 -3.91 -18.11
CA ASP A 223 -9.39 -4.98 -19.08
C ASP A 223 -9.36 -4.45 -20.51
N GLY A 224 -9.07 -5.29 -21.46
CA GLY A 224 -9.05 -4.96 -22.88
C GLY A 224 -8.43 -6.11 -23.68
N ALA A 225 -8.51 -6.09 -24.88
CA ALA A 225 -9.18 -5.59 -26.02
C ALA A 225 -10.41 -6.47 -26.38
N ILE A 226 -11.52 -6.22 -25.70
CA ILE A 226 -12.80 -6.90 -25.94
C ILE A 226 -13.80 -5.81 -26.33
N THR A 227 -13.93 -5.56 -27.63
CA THR A 227 -14.71 -4.45 -28.18
C THR A 227 -16.14 -4.40 -27.63
N GLY A 228 -16.55 -3.24 -27.14
CA GLY A 228 -17.89 -3.00 -26.60
C GLY A 228 -18.05 -3.36 -25.12
N ASN A 229 -17.11 -4.11 -24.53
CA ASN A 229 -17.12 -4.46 -23.11
C ASN A 229 -15.92 -3.86 -22.37
N ALA A 230 -14.73 -3.96 -22.96
CA ALA A 230 -13.48 -3.47 -22.41
C ALA A 230 -12.48 -3.18 -23.55
N ASP A 231 -12.40 -1.92 -23.96
CA ASP A 231 -11.58 -1.55 -25.14
C ASP A 231 -10.08 -1.46 -24.81
N GLY A 232 -9.73 -1.54 -23.53
CA GLY A 232 -8.34 -1.42 -23.07
C GLY A 232 -7.86 0.03 -22.99
N ALA A 233 -6.64 0.21 -22.50
CA ALA A 233 -6.04 1.51 -22.28
C ALA A 233 -4.66 1.63 -22.93
N THR A 234 -4.33 2.82 -23.45
CA THR A 234 -2.95 3.25 -23.70
C THR A 234 -2.22 3.42 -22.38
N LEU A 235 -0.91 3.63 -22.39
CA LEU A 235 -0.18 3.91 -21.13
C LEU A 235 -0.54 5.28 -20.53
N GLU A 236 -0.82 6.28 -21.36
CA GLU A 236 -1.29 7.58 -20.86
C GLU A 236 -2.67 7.45 -20.22
N GLU A 237 -3.58 6.69 -20.81
CA GLU A 237 -4.90 6.40 -20.23
C GLU A 237 -4.80 5.58 -18.93
N ALA A 238 -3.88 4.60 -18.87
CA ALA A 238 -3.62 3.83 -17.66
C ALA A 238 -3.05 4.72 -16.53
N ALA A 239 -2.12 5.61 -16.85
CA ALA A 239 -1.59 6.59 -15.91
C ALA A 239 -2.67 7.56 -15.41
N PHE A 240 -3.56 8.01 -16.30
CA PHE A 240 -4.71 8.85 -15.94
C PHE A 240 -5.67 8.14 -14.98
N ILE A 241 -6.01 6.87 -15.26
CA ILE A 241 -6.87 6.05 -14.39
C ILE A 241 -6.19 5.88 -13.02
N ALA A 242 -4.92 5.47 -12.99
CA ALA A 242 -4.17 5.29 -11.75
C ALA A 242 -4.11 6.56 -10.90
N LYS A 243 -3.87 7.72 -11.54
CA LYS A 243 -3.88 9.03 -10.88
C LYS A 243 -5.25 9.40 -10.34
N THR A 244 -6.30 9.22 -11.14
CA THR A 244 -7.69 9.52 -10.74
C THR A 244 -8.14 8.65 -9.56
N LEU A 245 -7.65 7.41 -9.47
CA LEU A 245 -7.89 6.51 -8.34
C LEU A 245 -6.98 6.80 -7.11
N GLY A 246 -6.13 7.84 -7.18
CA GLY A 246 -5.34 8.34 -6.05
C GLY A 246 -3.95 7.73 -5.89
N MET A 247 -3.41 7.03 -6.88
CA MET A 247 -2.01 6.61 -6.83
C MET A 247 -1.06 7.81 -6.92
N LYS A 248 -0.02 7.81 -6.11
CA LYS A 248 1.07 8.78 -6.09
C LYS A 248 2.25 8.30 -6.95
N ASN A 249 2.67 7.05 -6.75
CA ASN A 249 3.66 6.36 -7.57
C ASN A 249 3.01 5.11 -8.15
N ALA A 250 3.24 4.85 -9.43
CA ALA A 250 2.66 3.70 -10.12
C ALA A 250 3.57 3.19 -11.23
N VAL A 251 3.62 1.87 -11.39
CA VAL A 251 4.40 1.18 -12.42
C VAL A 251 3.54 0.15 -13.13
N CYS A 252 3.69 0.05 -14.46
CA CYS A 252 3.07 -1.01 -15.25
C CYS A 252 3.74 -2.36 -14.96
N LEU A 253 2.93 -3.40 -14.95
CA LEU A 253 3.34 -4.80 -14.95
C LEU A 253 3.19 -5.39 -16.36
N ALA A 254 3.37 -6.70 -16.53
CA ALA A 254 3.07 -7.35 -17.80
C ALA A 254 1.59 -7.16 -18.15
N ASP A 255 1.33 -6.95 -19.43
CA ASP A 255 0.05 -6.53 -20.01
C ASP A 255 -0.59 -7.61 -20.91
N GLY A 256 -1.69 -7.27 -21.57
CA GLY A 256 -2.43 -8.16 -22.46
C GLY A 256 -3.04 -9.35 -21.71
N SER A 257 -2.88 -10.57 -22.22
CA SER A 257 -3.45 -11.79 -21.63
C SER A 257 -2.89 -12.13 -20.24
N SER A 258 -1.77 -11.51 -19.85
CA SER A 258 -1.21 -11.66 -18.50
C SER A 258 -2.03 -10.94 -17.43
N SER A 259 -2.75 -9.87 -17.81
CA SER A 259 -3.45 -8.98 -16.87
C SER A 259 -4.52 -9.71 -16.08
N THR A 260 -4.20 -10.05 -14.85
CA THR A 260 -5.08 -10.81 -13.95
C THR A 260 -5.00 -10.26 -12.54
N LEU A 261 -6.14 -9.93 -11.95
CA LEU A 261 -6.33 -9.58 -10.55
C LEU A 261 -7.15 -10.68 -9.87
N TRP A 262 -6.65 -11.19 -8.77
CA TRP A 262 -7.25 -12.31 -8.06
C TRP A 262 -7.40 -11.99 -6.57
N THR A 263 -8.49 -12.49 -5.95
CA THR A 263 -8.68 -12.47 -4.49
C THR A 263 -9.10 -13.86 -3.98
N SER A 264 -8.73 -14.19 -2.75
CA SER A 264 -9.07 -15.49 -2.14
C SER A 264 -10.59 -15.72 -2.00
N GLY A 265 -11.36 -14.62 -1.84
CA GLY A 265 -12.80 -14.68 -1.65
C GLY A 265 -13.63 -14.74 -2.93
N LYS A 266 -13.14 -14.12 -4.02
CA LYS A 266 -13.90 -14.02 -5.29
C LYS A 266 -13.26 -14.80 -6.46
N GLY A 267 -11.99 -15.23 -6.34
CA GLY A 267 -11.25 -15.77 -7.48
C GLY A 267 -10.71 -14.64 -8.38
N VAL A 268 -10.71 -14.83 -9.69
CA VAL A 268 -10.35 -13.80 -10.67
C VAL A 268 -11.42 -12.72 -10.65
N VAL A 269 -11.00 -11.48 -10.51
CA VAL A 269 -11.88 -10.32 -10.31
C VAL A 269 -12.11 -9.54 -11.59
N ASN A 270 -11.07 -9.39 -12.39
CA ASN A 270 -11.13 -8.72 -13.69
C ASN A 270 -11.54 -9.70 -14.81
N HIS A 271 -11.52 -9.24 -16.07
CA HIS A 271 -11.87 -10.05 -17.24
C HIS A 271 -10.63 -10.23 -18.14
N PRO A 272 -9.77 -11.22 -17.86
CA PRO A 272 -8.56 -11.45 -18.63
C PRO A 272 -8.87 -11.84 -20.09
N VAL A 273 -8.12 -11.27 -21.04
CA VAL A 273 -8.43 -11.34 -22.48
C VAL A 273 -7.96 -12.61 -23.20
N GLY A 274 -7.29 -13.53 -22.52
CA GLY A 274 -6.61 -14.67 -23.18
C GLY A 274 -7.52 -15.64 -23.93
N ASN A 275 -8.81 -15.70 -23.61
CA ASN A 275 -9.81 -16.50 -24.35
C ASN A 275 -10.68 -15.66 -25.31
N GLY A 276 -10.47 -14.34 -25.39
CA GLY A 276 -11.25 -13.43 -26.22
C GLY A 276 -12.68 -13.20 -25.76
N GLN A 277 -13.04 -13.62 -24.54
CA GLN A 277 -14.37 -13.47 -23.95
C GLN A 277 -14.32 -12.44 -22.81
N TYR A 278 -15.44 -11.78 -22.57
CA TYR A 278 -15.61 -10.92 -21.40
C TYR A 278 -16.14 -11.75 -20.22
N ASP A 279 -15.25 -12.58 -19.68
CA ASP A 279 -15.51 -13.45 -18.53
C ASP A 279 -14.27 -13.50 -17.61
N HIS A 280 -14.28 -14.33 -16.59
CA HIS A 280 -13.18 -14.46 -15.63
C HIS A 280 -12.22 -15.63 -15.94
N GLU A 281 -12.34 -16.28 -17.11
CA GLU A 281 -11.65 -17.53 -17.46
C GLU A 281 -10.40 -17.34 -18.34
N GLY A 282 -10.23 -16.14 -18.91
CA GLY A 282 -9.20 -15.83 -19.90
C GLY A 282 -7.78 -15.58 -19.36
N GLU A 283 -7.39 -16.13 -18.22
CA GLU A 283 -6.05 -15.96 -17.66
C GLU A 283 -4.96 -16.55 -18.57
N GLY A 284 -3.98 -15.74 -18.95
CA GLY A 284 -2.71 -16.21 -19.50
C GLY A 284 -1.78 -16.77 -18.41
N THR A 285 -0.72 -17.48 -18.86
CA THR A 285 0.33 -17.94 -17.94
C THR A 285 1.39 -16.87 -17.75
N VAL A 286 1.91 -16.77 -16.53
CA VAL A 286 2.92 -15.80 -16.10
C VAL A 286 4.06 -16.50 -15.35
N SER A 287 5.23 -15.89 -15.35
CA SER A 287 6.43 -16.44 -14.67
C SER A 287 6.72 -15.74 -13.35
N THR A 288 6.11 -14.58 -13.12
CA THR A 288 6.22 -13.84 -11.86
C THR A 288 4.85 -13.35 -11.42
N VAL A 289 4.63 -13.29 -10.12
CA VAL A 289 3.39 -12.80 -9.51
C VAL A 289 3.73 -11.93 -8.31
N ILE A 290 3.01 -10.84 -8.15
CA ILE A 290 2.95 -10.11 -6.90
C ILE A 290 1.74 -10.64 -6.13
N TYR A 291 1.98 -11.14 -4.94
CA TYR A 291 0.93 -11.65 -4.07
C TYR A 291 0.97 -11.00 -2.70
N VAL A 292 -0.17 -10.96 -2.05
CA VAL A 292 -0.39 -10.30 -0.78
C VAL A 292 -0.91 -11.32 0.22
N ALA A 293 -0.22 -11.44 1.33
CA ALA A 293 -0.61 -12.28 2.46
C ALA A 293 -1.05 -11.41 3.64
N ALA A 294 -1.76 -11.99 4.60
CA ALA A 294 -1.96 -11.30 5.87
C ALA A 294 -0.60 -11.03 6.51
N SER A 295 -0.37 -9.82 6.95
CA SER A 295 0.75 -9.54 7.84
C SER A 295 0.41 -10.11 9.21
N SER A 296 1.33 -10.82 9.83
CA SER A 296 1.18 -11.09 11.26
C SER A 296 1.33 -9.75 11.99
N LEU A 297 0.42 -9.48 12.94
CA LEU A 297 0.50 -8.24 13.75
C LEU A 297 1.83 -8.17 14.49
N PHE A 298 2.37 -9.32 14.87
CA PHE A 298 3.63 -9.49 15.59
C PHE A 298 4.37 -10.74 15.11
N ASP A 299 5.63 -10.87 15.46
CA ASP A 299 6.46 -12.04 15.10
C ASP A 299 6.15 -13.28 15.95
N GLY A 300 5.14 -13.19 16.79
CA GLY A 300 4.63 -14.23 17.66
C GLY A 300 4.03 -13.66 18.94
N GLY A 301 3.58 -14.57 19.81
CA GLY A 301 2.97 -14.23 21.07
C GLY A 301 1.48 -13.90 20.97
N ASP A 302 0.85 -13.76 22.13
CA ASP A 302 -0.55 -13.38 22.31
C ASP A 302 -0.73 -12.18 23.27
N GLY A 303 0.39 -11.59 23.68
CA GLY A 303 0.43 -10.39 24.55
C GLY A 303 0.23 -10.68 26.03
N THR A 304 0.23 -11.94 26.44
CA THR A 304 0.20 -12.34 27.85
C THR A 304 1.60 -12.29 28.49
N VAL A 305 1.67 -12.39 29.82
CA VAL A 305 2.95 -12.42 30.54
C VAL A 305 3.81 -13.64 30.18
N ASP A 306 3.17 -14.76 29.90
CA ASP A 306 3.85 -16.04 29.57
C ASP A 306 4.19 -16.13 28.07
N ASN A 307 3.54 -15.33 27.21
CA ASN A 307 3.70 -15.33 25.78
C ASN A 307 3.57 -13.90 25.20
N PRO A 308 4.55 -12.99 25.47
CA PRO A 308 4.51 -11.62 24.99
C PRO A 308 4.42 -11.50 23.49
N TYR A 309 3.80 -10.44 22.98
CA TYR A 309 3.91 -10.08 21.57
C TYR A 309 5.35 -9.78 21.20
N LEU A 310 5.85 -10.42 20.13
CA LEU A 310 7.23 -10.28 19.65
C LEU A 310 7.34 -9.20 18.58
N ILE A 311 8.22 -8.22 18.80
CA ILE A 311 8.46 -7.09 17.92
C ILE A 311 9.82 -7.23 17.27
N SER A 312 9.84 -7.52 15.96
CA SER A 312 11.06 -7.68 15.17
C SER A 312 11.30 -6.56 14.17
N ASN A 313 10.30 -5.68 13.93
CA ASN A 313 10.38 -4.62 12.93
C ASN A 313 9.43 -3.44 13.23
N ARG A 314 9.54 -2.36 12.45
CA ARG A 314 8.74 -1.13 12.65
C ARG A 314 7.23 -1.33 12.43
N ASN A 315 6.81 -2.29 11.59
CA ASN A 315 5.39 -2.58 11.41
C ASN A 315 4.81 -3.24 12.66
N HIS A 316 5.54 -4.18 13.28
CA HIS A 316 5.14 -4.75 14.58
C HIS A 316 5.08 -3.66 15.67
N MET A 317 6.02 -2.70 15.67
CA MET A 317 6.00 -1.56 16.58
C MET A 317 4.71 -0.72 16.38
N ARG A 318 4.36 -0.40 15.13
CA ARG A 318 3.11 0.33 14.81
C ARG A 318 1.87 -0.46 15.23
N ASN A 319 1.89 -1.77 15.08
CA ASN A 319 0.76 -2.65 15.39
C ASN A 319 0.43 -2.72 16.88
N MET A 320 1.35 -2.30 17.76
CA MET A 320 1.04 -2.15 19.19
C MET A 320 -0.21 -1.28 19.40
N MET A 321 -0.39 -0.21 18.61
CA MET A 321 -1.56 0.67 18.71
C MET A 321 -2.87 -0.02 18.34
N SER A 322 -2.84 -1.04 17.49
CA SER A 322 -4.03 -1.72 17.00
C SER A 322 -4.59 -2.75 17.96
N VAL A 323 -3.80 -3.20 18.94
CA VAL A 323 -4.20 -4.24 19.90
C VAL A 323 -4.49 -3.71 21.29
N VAL A 324 -4.07 -2.49 21.59
CA VAL A 324 -4.19 -1.91 22.96
C VAL A 324 -5.62 -1.46 23.21
N GLU A 325 -6.27 -2.06 24.20
CA GLU A 325 -7.62 -1.74 24.66
C GLU A 325 -7.66 -1.29 26.11
N LEU A 326 -8.71 -0.57 26.48
CA LEU A 326 -8.94 -0.14 27.87
C LEU A 326 -9.05 -1.34 28.82
N ASP A 327 -8.65 -1.15 30.07
CA ASP A 327 -8.75 -2.12 31.17
C ASP A 327 -8.00 -3.44 30.92
N LYS A 328 -7.04 -3.43 29.96
CA LYS A 328 -6.22 -4.60 29.66
C LYS A 328 -4.74 -4.35 29.94
N THR A 329 -4.03 -5.47 30.13
CA THR A 329 -2.57 -5.49 30.33
C THR A 329 -1.94 -6.23 29.18
N TYR A 330 -0.91 -5.64 28.57
CA TYR A 330 -0.19 -6.21 27.44
C TYR A 330 1.30 -6.32 27.72
N TYR A 331 1.90 -7.38 27.20
CA TYR A 331 3.33 -7.64 27.29
C TYR A 331 3.92 -7.67 25.87
N PHE A 332 5.01 -6.92 25.68
CA PHE A 332 5.73 -6.83 24.42
C PHE A 332 7.22 -7.07 24.66
N GLU A 333 7.86 -7.80 23.77
CA GLU A 333 9.31 -8.03 23.77
C GLU A 333 9.89 -7.75 22.39
N MET A 334 11.02 -7.03 22.34
CA MET A 334 11.78 -6.86 21.10
C MET A 334 12.63 -8.09 20.83
N THR A 335 12.72 -8.49 19.55
CA THR A 335 13.60 -9.57 19.07
C THR A 335 14.72 -9.05 18.18
N ASN A 336 14.60 -7.81 17.68
CA ASN A 336 15.58 -7.13 16.85
C ASN A 336 15.63 -5.63 17.17
N ASP A 337 16.70 -4.96 16.73
CA ASP A 337 16.71 -3.50 16.64
C ASP A 337 15.65 -3.02 15.65
N VAL A 338 15.03 -1.89 15.93
CA VAL A 338 13.94 -1.34 15.09
C VAL A 338 14.29 0.08 14.66
N ASP A 339 14.36 0.28 13.35
CA ASP A 339 14.51 1.61 12.75
C ASP A 339 13.13 2.20 12.41
N MET A 340 12.81 3.34 13.04
CA MET A 340 11.54 4.06 12.88
C MET A 340 11.59 5.14 11.81
N THR A 341 12.64 5.19 10.98
CA THR A 341 12.77 6.19 9.89
C THR A 341 11.51 6.23 9.03
N GLY A 342 10.98 7.43 8.82
CA GLY A 342 9.78 7.67 8.01
C GLY A 342 8.44 7.33 8.71
N ILE A 343 8.47 6.92 9.98
CA ILE A 343 7.28 6.71 10.80
C ILE A 343 6.99 7.96 11.63
N ASP A 344 5.87 8.61 11.35
CA ASP A 344 5.32 9.65 12.22
C ASP A 344 4.60 8.97 13.40
N TRP A 345 5.37 8.75 14.47
CA TRP A 345 4.89 8.00 15.64
C TRP A 345 3.82 8.77 16.40
N LYS A 346 2.75 8.09 16.74
CA LYS A 346 1.73 8.61 17.67
C LYS A 346 1.83 7.85 19.00
N PRO A 347 1.78 8.53 20.13
CA PRO A 347 1.87 7.86 21.43
C PRO A 347 0.80 6.79 21.61
N LEU A 348 1.17 5.66 22.20
CA LEU A 348 0.26 4.52 22.42
C LEU A 348 -0.93 4.88 23.30
N ASN A 349 -0.75 5.80 24.22
CA ASN A 349 -1.78 6.28 25.14
C ASN A 349 -1.69 7.79 25.29
N THR A 350 -2.53 8.52 24.56
CA THR A 350 -2.50 9.98 24.54
C THR A 350 -3.14 10.63 25.77
N GLY A 351 -3.87 9.86 26.59
CA GLY A 351 -4.64 10.41 27.71
C GLY A 351 -5.88 11.20 27.29
N GLU A 352 -6.29 11.14 26.01
CA GLU A 352 -7.46 11.85 25.50
C GLU A 352 -8.57 10.86 25.07
N PRO A 353 -9.84 11.17 25.23
CA PRO A 353 -10.45 12.36 25.86
C PRO A 353 -10.55 12.31 27.41
N VAL A 354 -10.15 11.21 28.03
CA VAL A 354 -10.09 11.01 29.47
C VAL A 354 -8.75 10.39 29.81
N ASP A 355 -8.17 10.73 30.96
CA ASP A 355 -6.93 10.13 31.45
C ASP A 355 -7.04 8.59 31.45
N ARG A 356 -6.55 7.97 30.36
CA ARG A 356 -6.58 6.52 30.15
C ARG A 356 -5.46 5.85 30.95
N PHE A 357 -5.58 5.88 32.27
CA PHE A 357 -4.65 5.19 33.14
C PHE A 357 -4.87 3.67 33.21
N ASP A 358 -5.87 3.17 32.49
CA ASP A 358 -6.34 1.79 32.60
C ASP A 358 -5.62 0.85 31.63
N ILE A 359 -4.88 1.39 30.64
CA ILE A 359 -4.05 0.56 29.73
C ILE A 359 -2.69 0.31 30.40
N LYS A 360 -2.35 -0.94 30.65
CA LYS A 360 -1.05 -1.36 31.20
C LYS A 360 -0.20 -2.00 30.12
N ILE A 361 1.00 -1.41 29.90
CA ILE A 361 1.94 -1.92 28.93
C ILE A 361 3.24 -2.29 29.61
N HIS A 362 3.65 -3.55 29.51
CA HIS A 362 4.96 -4.03 29.89
C HIS A 362 5.79 -4.26 28.63
N PHE A 363 6.81 -3.41 28.46
CA PHE A 363 7.67 -3.44 27.28
C PHE A 363 9.09 -3.81 27.69
N ASP A 364 9.61 -4.90 27.15
CA ASP A 364 10.99 -5.35 27.36
C ASP A 364 11.75 -5.26 26.02
N GLY A 365 12.68 -4.33 25.92
CA GLY A 365 13.53 -4.18 24.73
C GLY A 365 14.57 -5.28 24.56
N LYS A 366 14.77 -6.18 25.54
CA LYS A 366 15.77 -7.27 25.51
C LYS A 366 17.19 -6.82 25.13
N GLY A 367 17.52 -5.56 25.35
CA GLY A 367 18.81 -4.97 24.99
C GLY A 367 18.88 -4.38 23.59
N HIS A 368 17.78 -4.45 22.84
CA HIS A 368 17.67 -3.89 21.47
C HIS A 368 17.46 -2.37 21.49
N THR A 369 17.66 -1.78 20.30
CA THR A 369 17.62 -0.33 20.09
C THR A 369 16.46 0.07 19.19
N ILE A 370 15.76 1.13 19.60
CA ILE A 370 14.79 1.84 18.73
C ILE A 370 15.52 3.08 18.19
N ARG A 371 15.67 3.17 16.86
CA ARG A 371 16.37 4.28 16.19
C ARG A 371 15.39 5.17 15.46
N ASN A 372 15.79 6.46 15.35
CA ASN A 372 15.11 7.46 14.50
C ASN A 372 13.61 7.62 14.84
N LEU A 373 13.24 7.45 16.08
CA LEU A 373 11.89 7.75 16.54
C LEU A 373 11.57 9.22 16.29
N HIS A 374 10.54 9.51 15.47
CA HIS A 374 10.00 10.85 15.29
C HIS A 374 8.56 10.90 15.76
N CYS A 375 8.28 11.76 16.76
CA CYS A 375 6.95 11.96 17.32
C CYS A 375 6.66 13.46 17.39
N GLU A 376 5.77 13.93 16.52
CA GLU A 376 5.34 15.33 16.46
C GLU A 376 3.82 15.40 16.66
N ILE A 377 3.38 15.95 17.80
CA ILE A 377 1.95 16.01 18.14
C ILE A 377 1.60 17.27 18.91
N SER A 378 0.31 17.63 18.86
CA SER A 378 -0.30 18.71 19.67
C SER A 378 -1.11 18.20 20.86
N SER A 379 -1.10 16.88 21.12
CA SER A 379 -1.79 16.29 22.26
C SER A 379 -0.99 16.43 23.58
N ARG A 380 -1.64 16.05 24.69
CA ARG A 380 -1.17 16.33 26.04
C ARG A 380 0.18 15.71 26.42
N TYR A 381 0.49 14.51 25.88
CA TYR A 381 1.68 13.74 26.25
C TYR A 381 2.46 13.29 25.03
N ALA A 382 3.39 14.10 24.57
CA ALA A 382 4.26 13.77 23.44
C ALA A 382 5.38 12.83 23.89
N SER A 383 5.40 11.59 23.42
CA SER A 383 6.41 10.57 23.77
C SER A 383 6.15 9.26 23.03
N PHE A 384 6.98 8.24 23.27
CA PHE A 384 6.73 6.90 22.76
C PHE A 384 5.43 6.29 23.33
N PHE A 385 5.27 6.25 24.65
CA PHE A 385 4.06 5.68 25.28
C PHE A 385 2.93 6.70 25.50
N GLY A 386 3.19 7.97 25.60
CA GLY A 386 2.25 8.98 26.08
C GLY A 386 2.12 8.90 27.62
N VAL A 387 1.04 8.29 28.10
CA VAL A 387 0.88 7.88 29.50
C VAL A 387 1.40 6.46 29.64
N MET A 388 2.41 6.25 30.44
CA MET A 388 2.92 4.92 30.73
C MET A 388 2.38 4.41 32.06
N ASN A 389 1.65 3.31 32.01
CA ASN A 389 1.16 2.56 33.13
C ASN A 389 1.59 1.10 32.95
N GLY A 390 2.57 0.63 33.70
CA GLY A 390 3.25 -0.65 33.52
C GLY A 390 4.76 -0.51 33.64
N SER A 391 5.53 -1.08 32.71
CA SER A 391 7.00 -1.02 32.73
C SER A 391 7.60 -0.87 31.34
N CYS A 392 8.77 -0.20 31.27
CA CYS A 392 9.64 -0.16 30.09
C CYS A 392 11.05 -0.43 30.56
N ARG A 393 11.70 -1.45 29.98
CA ARG A 393 13.04 -1.87 30.41
C ARG A 393 13.88 -2.41 29.26
N ASN A 394 15.20 -2.43 29.46
CA ASN A 394 16.16 -3.05 28.54
C ASN A 394 16.05 -2.54 27.11
N VAL A 395 15.70 -1.28 26.89
CA VAL A 395 15.58 -0.66 25.56
C VAL A 395 16.48 0.58 25.48
N ARG A 396 17.11 0.78 24.32
CA ARG A 396 17.86 1.99 24.01
C ARG A 396 17.11 2.79 22.94
N PHE A 397 17.08 4.11 23.09
CA PHE A 397 16.61 5.02 22.06
C PHE A 397 17.80 5.79 21.47
N GLU A 398 17.97 5.75 20.15
CA GLU A 398 19.00 6.48 19.40
C GLU A 398 18.35 7.41 18.39
N ASN A 399 18.86 8.65 18.27
CA ASN A 399 18.33 9.70 17.39
C ASN A 399 16.81 9.92 17.54
N ALA A 400 16.29 9.86 18.76
CA ALA A 400 14.88 10.09 19.01
C ALA A 400 14.56 11.60 19.06
N GLU A 401 13.57 12.02 18.30
CA GLU A 401 13.04 13.38 18.28
C GLU A 401 11.58 13.40 18.71
N VAL A 402 11.27 14.15 19.77
CA VAL A 402 9.89 14.28 20.26
C VAL A 402 9.53 15.76 20.38
N ILE A 403 8.54 16.19 19.60
CA ILE A 403 8.07 17.58 19.51
C ILE A 403 6.61 17.65 19.97
N GLY A 404 6.37 18.38 21.05
CA GLY A 404 5.02 18.60 21.61
C GLY A 404 4.57 20.03 21.46
N TYR A 405 3.62 20.31 20.55
CA TYR A 405 3.01 21.63 20.41
C TYR A 405 1.87 21.81 21.42
N GLY A 406 2.07 22.70 22.40
CA GLY A 406 1.07 22.89 23.47
C GLY A 406 0.90 21.66 24.39
N SER A 407 1.79 20.69 24.27
CA SER A 407 1.85 19.53 25.15
C SER A 407 2.19 19.96 26.58
N SER A 408 1.49 19.36 27.56
CA SER A 408 1.77 19.61 28.98
C SER A 408 3.05 18.91 29.43
N CYS A 409 3.39 17.77 28.79
CA CYS A 409 4.55 16.95 29.16
C CYS A 409 5.12 16.29 27.90
N THR A 410 6.44 16.39 27.74
CA THR A 410 7.19 15.82 26.61
C THR A 410 8.36 15.01 27.16
N GLY A 411 8.56 13.81 26.64
CA GLY A 411 9.66 12.93 26.99
C GLY A 411 9.88 11.85 25.92
N ILE A 412 11.07 11.27 25.81
CA ILE A 412 11.32 10.23 24.82
C ILE A 412 10.46 9.00 25.10
N VAL A 413 10.52 8.47 26.31
CA VAL A 413 9.83 7.22 26.70
C VAL A 413 8.38 7.47 27.05
N ALA A 414 8.14 8.36 27.99
CA ALA A 414 6.80 8.70 28.48
C ALA A 414 6.68 10.19 28.76
N GLY A 415 5.52 10.78 28.44
CA GLY A 415 5.15 12.13 28.83
C GLY A 415 4.60 12.17 30.25
N TYR A 416 4.00 11.07 30.71
CA TYR A 416 3.48 10.94 32.06
C TYR A 416 3.62 9.51 32.58
N LEU A 417 4.08 9.36 33.83
CA LEU A 417 4.13 8.08 34.52
C LEU A 417 2.89 7.92 35.40
N GLY A 418 2.07 6.93 35.10
CA GLY A 418 0.88 6.60 35.86
C GLY A 418 1.23 6.01 37.25
N THR A 419 0.24 5.93 38.13
CA THR A 419 0.40 5.44 39.51
C THR A 419 0.83 3.99 39.63
N ASN A 420 0.70 3.21 38.56
CA ASN A 420 1.11 1.80 38.46
C ASN A 420 2.36 1.60 37.57
N ALA A 421 3.12 2.65 37.30
CA ALA A 421 4.43 2.53 36.68
C ALA A 421 5.39 1.82 37.60
N LEU A 422 5.76 0.56 37.29
CA LEU A 422 6.53 -0.29 38.18
C LEU A 422 8.05 -0.12 38.02
N GLU A 423 8.49 0.13 36.78
CA GLU A 423 9.92 0.19 36.47
C GLU A 423 10.16 0.89 35.13
N CYS A 424 11.06 1.86 35.12
CA CYS A 424 11.57 2.48 33.90
C CYS A 424 13.10 2.48 33.96
N LEU A 425 13.71 1.37 33.54
CA LEU A 425 15.16 1.21 33.39
C LEU A 425 15.49 1.30 31.87
N ILE A 426 16.15 2.39 31.51
CA ILE A 426 16.57 2.70 30.13
C ILE A 426 18.07 2.47 30.03
#